data_fcbdd1eb66eb292f9ab4645a93facfa2
#
_entry.id   fcbdd1eb66eb292f9ab4645a93facfa2
#
_cell.length_a   1.000
_cell.length_b   1.000
_cell.length_c   1.000
_cell.angle_alpha   90.00
_cell.angle_beta   90.00
_cell.angle_gamma   90.00
#
_symmetry.space_group_name_H-M   'P 1'
#
loop_
_entity.id
_entity.type
_entity.pdbx_description
1 polymer ?
#
loop_
_entity_poly.entity_id
_entity_poly.type
_entity_poly.pdbx_seq_one_letter_code
_entity_poly.pdbx_strand_id
1 'polypeptide(L)'
;RLGIPLISMTGNANSVLSKAARANLDVSVDTEACPLNLAPTTSTTVTLAMGDALAIALLESRGFSAEDFAFSHPSGALGRKLLLRVTDIMHKDAQVPRVEADQPLHQALLVMTEKGFGMTTVVSDDNTLLGVFTDGDLRRIVDGKVDINSATMADVMSANPKTINGEILAAQALKIMEDSTITALIVEDENHHPIGVLHMHDILRAGVV
;
A
#
# COMPACT_ATOMS: atom_id res chain seq x y z
N ARG A 1 -32.61 27.29 21.37
CA ARG A 1 -31.75 27.64 22.53
C ARG A 1 -30.27 27.60 22.19
N LEU A 2 -29.86 26.75 21.22
CA LEU A 2 -28.44 26.56 20.85
C LEU A 2 -27.96 27.49 19.73
N GLY A 3 -28.86 28.22 19.06
CA GLY A 3 -28.51 29.11 17.95
C GLY A 3 -27.94 28.39 16.71
N ILE A 4 -28.09 27.08 16.64
CA ILE A 4 -27.56 26.26 15.53
C ILE A 4 -28.54 26.31 14.36
N PRO A 5 -28.08 26.64 13.12
CA PRO A 5 -28.92 26.63 11.95
C PRO A 5 -29.36 25.18 11.61
N LEU A 6 -30.66 25.04 11.34
CA LEU A 6 -31.24 23.77 10.87
C LEU A 6 -31.15 23.70 9.34
N ILE A 7 -30.65 22.63 8.80
CA ILE A 7 -30.76 22.26 7.38
C ILE A 7 -31.69 21.04 7.32
N SER A 8 -32.63 21.04 6.42
CA SER A 8 -33.58 19.91 6.25
C SER A 8 -33.50 19.31 4.86
N MET A 9 -33.85 18.05 4.77
CA MET A 9 -34.14 17.34 3.52
C MET A 9 -35.58 16.88 3.59
N THR A 10 -36.46 17.44 2.77
CA THR A 10 -37.88 17.06 2.76
C THR A 10 -38.44 17.09 1.35
N GLY A 11 -39.42 16.24 1.06
CA GLY A 11 -40.21 16.28 -0.18
C GLY A 11 -41.38 17.26 -0.15
N ASN A 12 -41.52 18.06 0.93
CA ASN A 12 -42.60 19.02 1.03
C ASN A 12 -42.10 20.36 1.60
N ALA A 13 -41.91 21.33 0.74
CA ALA A 13 -41.46 22.67 1.09
C ALA A 13 -42.39 23.40 2.08
N ASN A 14 -43.64 22.97 2.23
CA ASN A 14 -44.62 23.53 3.16
C ASN A 14 -44.67 22.81 4.52
N SER A 15 -43.86 21.79 4.73
CA SER A 15 -43.78 21.08 6.00
C SER A 15 -43.28 21.95 7.13
N VAL A 16 -43.62 21.62 8.37
CA VAL A 16 -43.12 22.30 9.56
C VAL A 16 -41.59 22.28 9.61
N LEU A 17 -41.01 21.18 9.23
CA LEU A 17 -39.56 21.01 9.23
C LEU A 17 -38.87 21.91 8.19
N SER A 18 -39.40 21.96 6.96
CA SER A 18 -38.88 22.84 5.90
C SER A 18 -38.97 24.30 6.28
N LYS A 19 -40.11 24.73 6.85
CA LYS A 19 -40.32 26.12 7.27
C LYS A 19 -39.46 26.55 8.46
N ALA A 20 -39.08 25.62 9.32
CA ALA A 20 -38.20 25.88 10.45
C ALA A 20 -36.71 25.87 10.05
N ALA A 21 -36.35 25.32 8.91
CA ALA A 21 -34.99 25.20 8.44
C ALA A 21 -34.48 26.51 7.81
N ARG A 22 -33.19 26.78 7.94
CA ARG A 22 -32.51 27.86 7.23
C ARG A 22 -32.35 27.55 5.74
N ALA A 23 -32.20 26.26 5.41
CA ALA A 23 -32.18 25.77 4.05
C ALA A 23 -32.90 24.41 4.00
N ASN A 24 -33.67 24.18 2.94
CA ASN A 24 -34.29 22.89 2.68
C ASN A 24 -33.77 22.35 1.35
N LEU A 25 -33.28 21.12 1.36
CA LEU A 25 -32.94 20.37 0.17
C LEU A 25 -34.21 19.60 -0.25
N ASP A 26 -34.67 19.84 -1.46
CA ASP A 26 -35.86 19.19 -2.00
C ASP A 26 -35.49 17.77 -2.47
N VAL A 27 -36.15 16.78 -1.86
CA VAL A 27 -36.05 15.36 -2.18
C VAL A 27 -37.42 14.78 -2.55
N SER A 28 -38.31 15.64 -3.07
CA SER A 28 -39.65 15.22 -3.53
C SER A 28 -39.54 14.23 -4.69
N VAL A 29 -40.49 13.32 -4.74
CA VAL A 29 -40.71 12.37 -5.84
C VAL A 29 -42.18 12.38 -6.22
N ASP A 30 -42.48 12.20 -7.49
CA ASP A 30 -43.88 12.19 -7.96
C ASP A 30 -44.59 10.88 -7.58
N THR A 31 -43.86 9.77 -7.63
CA THR A 31 -44.39 8.43 -7.35
C THR A 31 -43.33 7.54 -6.72
N GLU A 32 -43.79 6.61 -5.88
CA GLU A 32 -42.97 5.53 -5.39
C GLU A 32 -42.85 4.39 -6.42
N ALA A 33 -41.72 3.70 -6.47
CA ALA A 33 -41.52 2.53 -7.35
C ALA A 33 -42.35 1.30 -6.88
N CYS A 34 -42.84 1.35 -5.66
CA CYS A 34 -43.76 0.33 -5.15
C CYS A 34 -45.05 0.29 -6.02
N PRO A 35 -45.48 -0.88 -6.49
CA PRO A 35 -46.70 -1.01 -7.34
C PRO A 35 -47.99 -0.39 -6.75
N LEU A 36 -48.06 -0.33 -5.42
CA LEU A 36 -49.16 0.28 -4.71
C LEU A 36 -48.96 1.75 -4.37
N ASN A 37 -47.80 2.32 -4.71
CA ASN A 37 -47.38 3.66 -4.35
C ASN A 37 -47.43 3.96 -2.83
N LEU A 38 -47.23 2.94 -1.99
CA LEU A 38 -47.35 3.05 -0.52
C LEU A 38 -46.03 2.88 0.20
N ALA A 39 -45.19 1.95 -0.23
CA ALA A 39 -43.92 1.69 0.41
C ALA A 39 -42.85 2.72 -0.08
N PRO A 40 -42.10 3.36 0.83
CA PRO A 40 -41.06 4.27 0.45
C PRO A 40 -39.93 3.52 -0.28
N THR A 41 -39.68 3.89 -1.51
CA THR A 41 -38.71 3.28 -2.42
C THR A 41 -37.95 4.35 -3.20
N THR A 42 -38.62 5.06 -4.11
CA THR A 42 -38.02 6.18 -4.86
C THR A 42 -37.62 7.32 -3.91
N SER A 43 -38.47 7.68 -2.96
CA SER A 43 -38.20 8.72 -1.96
C SER A 43 -37.00 8.41 -1.09
N THR A 44 -36.85 7.17 -0.63
CA THR A 44 -35.69 6.77 0.16
C THR A 44 -34.39 6.79 -0.67
N THR A 45 -34.45 6.36 -1.92
CA THR A 45 -33.30 6.38 -2.84
C THR A 45 -32.84 7.81 -3.13
N VAL A 46 -33.77 8.71 -3.45
CA VAL A 46 -33.43 10.12 -3.70
C VAL A 46 -32.88 10.80 -2.44
N THR A 47 -33.44 10.50 -1.27
CA THR A 47 -32.94 11.06 -0.01
C THR A 47 -31.54 10.58 0.29
N LEU A 48 -31.23 9.31 0.06
CA LEU A 48 -29.89 8.75 0.23
C LEU A 48 -28.89 9.39 -0.75
N ALA A 49 -29.24 9.47 -2.02
CA ALA A 49 -28.40 10.11 -3.05
C ALA A 49 -28.11 11.59 -2.75
N MET A 50 -29.11 12.34 -2.26
CA MET A 50 -28.94 13.71 -1.83
C MET A 50 -28.03 13.83 -0.60
N GLY A 51 -28.14 12.88 0.35
CA GLY A 51 -27.25 12.80 1.50
C GLY A 51 -25.80 12.56 1.11
N ASP A 52 -25.56 11.63 0.19
CA ASP A 52 -24.23 11.35 -0.35
C ASP A 52 -23.66 12.58 -1.11
N ALA A 53 -24.47 13.23 -1.94
CA ALA A 53 -24.05 14.45 -2.65
C ALA A 53 -23.65 15.56 -1.67
N LEU A 54 -24.42 15.75 -0.60
CA LEU A 54 -24.10 16.74 0.45
C LEU A 54 -22.80 16.35 1.18
N ALA A 55 -22.61 15.07 1.49
CA ALA A 55 -21.39 14.59 2.15
C ALA A 55 -20.16 14.85 1.27
N ILE A 56 -20.24 14.56 -0.04
CA ILE A 56 -19.15 14.83 -0.98
C ILE A 56 -18.86 16.33 -1.11
N ALA A 57 -19.89 17.16 -1.23
CA ALA A 57 -19.73 18.61 -1.30
C ALA A 57 -19.05 19.18 -0.03
N LEU A 58 -19.39 18.65 1.15
CA LEU A 58 -18.74 19.01 2.41
C LEU A 58 -17.28 18.54 2.47
N LEU A 59 -17.00 17.34 1.97
CA LEU A 59 -15.66 16.79 1.88
C LEU A 59 -14.78 17.68 1.01
N GLU A 60 -15.25 18.05 -0.18
CA GLU A 60 -14.53 18.95 -1.09
C GLU A 60 -14.33 20.36 -0.48
N SER A 61 -15.38 20.91 0.11
CA SER A 61 -15.33 22.26 0.72
C SER A 61 -14.34 22.36 1.88
N ARG A 62 -14.02 21.23 2.53
CA ARG A 62 -13.06 21.14 3.63
C ARG A 62 -11.65 20.77 3.18
N GLY A 63 -11.45 20.48 1.90
CA GLY A 63 -10.17 19.97 1.38
C GLY A 63 -9.78 18.62 2.01
N PHE A 64 -10.78 17.78 2.35
CA PHE A 64 -10.57 16.50 3.01
C PHE A 64 -9.81 15.55 2.08
N SER A 65 -8.66 15.07 2.55
CA SER A 65 -7.72 14.25 1.77
C SER A 65 -7.92 12.74 2.00
N ALA A 66 -7.27 11.93 1.15
CA ALA A 66 -7.21 10.49 1.37
C ALA A 66 -6.49 10.13 2.69
N GLU A 67 -5.52 10.96 3.10
CA GLU A 67 -4.82 10.80 4.37
C GLU A 67 -5.76 11.02 5.57
N ASP A 68 -6.60 12.07 5.52
CA ASP A 68 -7.60 12.34 6.56
C ASP A 68 -8.61 11.19 6.66
N PHE A 69 -8.99 10.60 5.52
CA PHE A 69 -9.85 9.42 5.50
C PHE A 69 -9.17 8.22 6.17
N ALA A 70 -7.92 7.96 5.83
CA ALA A 70 -7.14 6.87 6.40
C ALA A 70 -6.94 7.04 7.92
N PHE A 71 -6.67 8.27 8.38
CA PHE A 71 -6.61 8.61 9.81
C PHE A 71 -7.91 8.31 10.55
N SER A 72 -9.05 8.55 9.89
CA SER A 72 -10.37 8.26 10.46
C SER A 72 -10.70 6.76 10.49
N HIS A 73 -10.05 5.95 9.65
CA HIS A 73 -10.32 4.51 9.47
C HIS A 73 -9.03 3.68 9.43
N PRO A 74 -8.13 3.77 10.44
CA PRO A 74 -6.78 3.21 10.36
C PRO A 74 -6.73 1.68 10.30
N SER A 75 -7.73 1.00 10.87
CA SER A 75 -7.78 -0.47 10.91
C SER A 75 -8.43 -1.12 9.68
N GLY A 76 -9.05 -0.35 8.81
CA GLY A 76 -9.67 -0.85 7.57
C GLY A 76 -8.63 -1.18 6.49
N ALA A 77 -8.98 -2.06 5.55
CA ALA A 77 -8.11 -2.39 4.40
C ALA A 77 -7.67 -1.14 3.63
N LEU A 78 -8.59 -0.19 3.43
CA LEU A 78 -8.29 1.07 2.75
C LEU A 78 -7.34 1.95 3.58
N GLY A 79 -7.50 2.00 4.91
CA GLY A 79 -6.59 2.72 5.81
C GLY A 79 -5.17 2.16 5.76
N ARG A 80 -5.02 0.85 5.84
CA ARG A 80 -3.71 0.18 5.70
C ARG A 80 -3.07 0.47 4.35
N LYS A 81 -3.81 0.39 3.26
CA LYS A 81 -3.32 0.69 1.90
C LYS A 81 -2.80 2.12 1.76
N LEU A 82 -3.40 3.08 2.45
CA LEU A 82 -3.09 4.51 2.35
C LEU A 82 -2.05 5.00 3.37
N LEU A 83 -1.79 4.25 4.44
CA LEU A 83 -0.92 4.70 5.52
C LEU A 83 0.32 3.83 5.73
N LEU A 84 0.25 2.53 5.44
CA LEU A 84 1.32 1.60 5.78
C LEU A 84 2.55 1.85 4.90
N ARG A 85 3.68 2.14 5.55
CA ARG A 85 4.97 2.36 4.89
C ARG A 85 5.77 1.07 4.85
N VAL A 86 6.75 1.04 3.96
CA VAL A 86 7.70 -0.07 3.87
C VAL A 86 8.46 -0.27 5.17
N THR A 87 8.88 0.82 5.83
CA THR A 87 9.57 0.80 7.14
C THR A 87 8.79 0.13 8.25
N ASP A 88 7.45 0.03 8.15
CA ASP A 88 6.59 -0.58 9.17
C ASP A 88 6.58 -2.11 9.09
N ILE A 89 6.88 -2.67 7.90
CA ILE A 89 6.72 -4.11 7.62
C ILE A 89 7.98 -4.78 7.06
N MET A 90 9.02 -4.03 6.71
CA MET A 90 10.27 -4.60 6.20
C MET A 90 11.04 -5.34 7.30
N HIS A 91 11.80 -6.35 6.90
CA HIS A 91 12.78 -7.00 7.75
C HIS A 91 14.04 -6.15 7.86
N LYS A 92 14.58 -6.00 9.07
CA LYS A 92 15.67 -5.06 9.41
C LYS A 92 16.85 -5.79 10.05
N ASP A 93 17.95 -5.08 10.20
CA ASP A 93 19.12 -5.48 10.99
C ASP A 93 19.67 -6.86 10.61
N ALA A 94 19.72 -7.79 11.54
CA ALA A 94 20.23 -9.13 11.34
C ALA A 94 19.36 -10.01 10.41
N GLN A 95 18.15 -9.57 10.06
CA GLN A 95 17.28 -10.29 9.13
C GLN A 95 17.63 -10.00 7.67
N VAL A 96 18.31 -8.89 7.40
CA VAL A 96 18.75 -8.53 6.03
C VAL A 96 19.84 -9.50 5.60
N PRO A 97 19.66 -10.27 4.50
CA PRO A 97 20.70 -11.15 3.99
C PRO A 97 21.83 -10.30 3.38
N ARG A 98 23.03 -10.40 3.93
CA ARG A 98 24.22 -9.70 3.47
C ARG A 98 25.38 -10.65 3.31
N VAL A 99 26.13 -10.48 2.24
CA VAL A 99 27.39 -11.16 1.96
C VAL A 99 28.36 -10.16 1.34
N GLU A 100 29.66 -10.35 1.56
CA GLU A 100 30.71 -9.54 0.95
C GLU A 100 31.00 -10.01 -0.49
N ALA A 101 31.54 -9.12 -1.31
CA ALA A 101 31.76 -9.39 -2.73
C ALA A 101 32.80 -10.51 -2.98
N ASP A 102 33.81 -10.66 -2.12
CA ASP A 102 34.83 -11.69 -2.18
C ASP A 102 34.40 -13.02 -1.55
N GLN A 103 33.25 -13.05 -0.88
CA GLN A 103 32.75 -14.26 -0.21
C GLN A 103 32.43 -15.35 -1.22
N PRO A 104 32.83 -16.62 -0.93
CA PRO A 104 32.51 -17.77 -1.80
C PRO A 104 31.00 -17.97 -1.98
N LEU A 105 30.58 -18.29 -3.20
CA LEU A 105 29.18 -18.51 -3.56
C LEU A 105 28.48 -19.52 -2.64
N HIS A 106 29.13 -20.62 -2.28
CA HIS A 106 28.52 -21.66 -1.44
C HIS A 106 28.14 -21.13 -0.04
N GLN A 107 28.87 -20.16 0.51
CA GLN A 107 28.53 -19.50 1.79
C GLN A 107 27.34 -18.57 1.63
N ALA A 108 27.27 -17.82 0.54
CA ALA A 108 26.13 -16.96 0.23
C ALA A 108 24.82 -17.77 0.09
N LEU A 109 24.88 -18.97 -0.47
CA LEU A 109 23.72 -19.87 -0.56
C LEU A 109 23.19 -20.30 0.82
N LEU A 110 24.08 -20.46 1.80
CA LEU A 110 23.66 -20.74 3.18
C LEU A 110 22.92 -19.55 3.79
N VAL A 111 23.42 -18.31 3.57
CA VAL A 111 22.75 -17.08 4.01
C VAL A 111 21.37 -16.95 3.35
N MET A 112 21.28 -17.17 2.04
CA MET A 112 19.98 -17.14 1.33
C MET A 112 18.97 -18.12 1.93
N THR A 113 19.42 -19.34 2.20
CA THR A 113 18.58 -20.40 2.78
C THR A 113 18.13 -20.04 4.19
N GLU A 114 19.06 -19.54 5.03
CA GLU A 114 18.77 -19.15 6.41
C GLU A 114 17.74 -17.99 6.48
N LYS A 115 17.92 -16.96 5.62
CA LYS A 115 17.06 -15.78 5.64
C LYS A 115 15.73 -15.98 4.89
N GLY A 116 15.66 -16.85 3.91
CA GLY A 116 14.41 -17.29 3.27
C GLY A 116 13.75 -16.28 2.33
N PHE A 117 14.49 -15.29 1.82
CA PHE A 117 13.98 -14.30 0.86
C PHE A 117 14.20 -14.66 -0.61
N GLY A 118 14.84 -15.80 -0.89
CA GLY A 118 15.22 -16.18 -2.25
C GLY A 118 16.26 -15.26 -2.88
N MET A 119 16.94 -14.45 -2.06
CA MET A 119 17.98 -13.51 -2.49
C MET A 119 18.93 -13.17 -1.34
N THR A 120 20.11 -12.63 -1.68
CA THR A 120 21.02 -11.97 -0.74
C THR A 120 21.58 -10.69 -1.36
N THR A 121 21.81 -9.68 -0.54
CA THR A 121 22.53 -8.47 -0.95
C THR A 121 24.03 -8.73 -0.95
N VAL A 122 24.74 -8.16 -1.90
CA VAL A 122 26.19 -8.15 -1.96
C VAL A 122 26.66 -6.75 -1.62
N VAL A 123 27.48 -6.65 -0.60
CA VAL A 123 27.97 -5.37 -0.06
C VAL A 123 29.49 -5.29 -0.08
N SER A 124 29.98 -4.06 -0.03
CA SER A 124 31.41 -3.74 0.22
C SER A 124 31.71 -3.75 1.73
N ASP A 125 33.00 -3.62 2.07
CA ASP A 125 33.48 -3.57 3.46
C ASP A 125 32.84 -2.43 4.30
N ASP A 126 32.45 -1.34 3.66
CA ASP A 126 31.74 -0.20 4.26
C ASP A 126 30.22 -0.35 4.23
N ASN A 127 29.72 -1.56 3.92
CA ASN A 127 28.29 -1.89 3.82
C ASN A 127 27.53 -1.19 2.67
N THR A 128 28.22 -0.65 1.66
CA THR A 128 27.58 -0.11 0.47
C THR A 128 27.05 -1.25 -0.42
N LEU A 129 25.84 -1.13 -0.92
CA LEU A 129 25.20 -2.12 -1.78
C LEU A 129 25.87 -2.15 -3.16
N LEU A 130 26.48 -3.27 -3.52
CA LEU A 130 27.15 -3.51 -4.81
C LEU A 130 26.24 -4.25 -5.79
N GLY A 131 25.42 -5.17 -5.27
CA GLY A 131 24.63 -6.04 -6.11
C GLY A 131 23.64 -6.90 -5.31
N VAL A 132 22.98 -7.79 -6.04
CA VAL A 132 22.09 -8.80 -5.49
C VAL A 132 22.37 -10.14 -6.15
N PHE A 133 22.14 -11.21 -5.42
CA PHE A 133 22.14 -12.56 -5.96
C PHE A 133 20.83 -13.25 -5.58
N THR A 134 20.16 -13.85 -6.55
CA THR A 134 18.81 -14.41 -6.41
C THR A 134 18.77 -15.88 -6.83
N ASP A 135 17.68 -16.58 -6.50
CA ASP A 135 17.40 -17.95 -7.01
C ASP A 135 17.40 -17.99 -8.55
N GLY A 136 17.02 -16.90 -9.23
CA GLY A 136 17.11 -16.78 -10.68
C GLY A 136 18.54 -16.75 -11.19
N ASP A 137 19.43 -16.06 -10.47
CA ASP A 137 20.87 -16.02 -10.78
C ASP A 137 21.49 -17.41 -10.58
N LEU A 138 21.14 -18.10 -9.48
CA LEU A 138 21.62 -19.46 -9.23
C LEU A 138 21.23 -20.40 -10.36
N ARG A 139 19.99 -20.37 -10.85
CA ARG A 139 19.56 -21.21 -11.98
C ARG A 139 20.38 -20.94 -13.23
N ARG A 140 20.66 -19.67 -13.54
CA ARG A 140 21.50 -19.29 -14.68
C ARG A 140 22.93 -19.79 -14.56
N ILE A 141 23.48 -19.81 -13.34
CA ILE A 141 24.84 -20.34 -13.08
C ILE A 141 24.89 -21.85 -13.27
N VAL A 142 23.88 -22.59 -12.78
CA VAL A 142 23.79 -24.06 -12.93
C VAL A 142 23.72 -24.46 -14.40
N ASP A 143 23.02 -23.71 -15.23
CA ASP A 143 22.96 -23.91 -16.70
C ASP A 143 24.23 -23.42 -17.41
N GLY A 144 25.00 -22.56 -16.77
CA GLY A 144 26.25 -21.98 -17.26
C GLY A 144 27.48 -22.84 -16.94
N LYS A 145 28.65 -22.34 -17.36
CA LYS A 145 29.96 -23.00 -17.09
C LYS A 145 30.67 -22.43 -15.85
N VAL A 146 29.96 -21.80 -14.94
CA VAL A 146 30.55 -21.24 -13.72
C VAL A 146 30.77 -22.37 -12.71
N ASP A 147 32.00 -22.49 -12.21
CA ASP A 147 32.30 -23.43 -11.14
C ASP A 147 31.83 -22.87 -9.79
N ILE A 148 30.75 -23.42 -9.27
CA ILE A 148 30.11 -23.03 -8.00
C ILE A 148 31.09 -23.11 -6.82
N ASN A 149 32.10 -23.97 -6.88
CA ASN A 149 33.03 -24.19 -5.77
C ASN A 149 34.13 -23.11 -5.70
N SER A 150 34.46 -22.46 -6.81
CA SER A 150 35.52 -21.49 -6.90
C SER A 150 35.03 -20.04 -7.11
N ALA A 151 33.76 -19.86 -7.52
CA ALA A 151 33.18 -18.55 -7.77
C ALA A 151 32.99 -17.73 -6.49
N THR A 152 33.27 -16.44 -6.58
CA THR A 152 32.95 -15.44 -5.56
C THR A 152 31.64 -14.73 -5.89
N MET A 153 31.11 -14.00 -4.93
CA MET A 153 29.89 -13.20 -5.16
C MET A 153 30.08 -12.10 -6.19
N ALA A 154 31.28 -11.53 -6.27
CA ALA A 154 31.63 -10.54 -7.31
C ALA A 154 31.50 -11.09 -8.74
N ASP A 155 31.78 -12.39 -8.92
CA ASP A 155 31.74 -13.05 -10.24
C ASP A 155 30.30 -13.30 -10.73
N VAL A 156 29.33 -13.41 -9.81
CA VAL A 156 28.01 -13.98 -10.10
C VAL A 156 26.84 -13.05 -9.74
N MET A 157 27.10 -12.00 -8.99
CA MET A 157 26.04 -11.05 -8.60
C MET A 157 25.47 -10.28 -9.80
N SER A 158 24.23 -9.92 -9.71
CA SER A 158 23.62 -8.92 -10.58
C SER A 158 23.88 -7.54 -10.01
N ALA A 159 24.65 -6.71 -10.72
CA ALA A 159 24.91 -5.32 -10.34
C ALA A 159 23.66 -4.45 -10.50
N ASN A 160 23.61 -3.32 -9.81
CA ASN A 160 22.51 -2.35 -9.84
C ASN A 160 21.14 -2.97 -9.54
N PRO A 161 20.97 -3.58 -8.38
CA PRO A 161 19.70 -4.16 -7.98
C PRO A 161 18.61 -3.10 -7.90
N LYS A 162 17.34 -3.51 -8.03
CA LYS A 162 16.22 -2.62 -7.79
C LYS A 162 16.07 -2.36 -6.30
N THR A 163 16.17 -1.11 -5.91
CA THR A 163 16.04 -0.65 -4.52
C THR A 163 14.88 0.31 -4.36
N ILE A 164 14.44 0.48 -3.12
CA ILE A 164 13.41 1.45 -2.73
C ILE A 164 13.82 2.19 -1.45
N ASN A 165 13.25 3.37 -1.27
CA ASN A 165 13.29 4.06 0.02
C ASN A 165 12.21 3.48 0.95
N GLY A 166 12.53 3.31 2.23
CA GLY A 166 11.61 2.76 3.22
C GLY A 166 10.39 3.64 3.53
N GLU A 167 10.43 4.92 3.21
CA GLU A 167 9.34 5.87 3.47
C GLU A 167 8.19 5.80 2.46
N ILE A 168 8.35 5.08 1.36
CA ILE A 168 7.25 4.88 0.41
C ILE A 168 6.15 3.98 1.00
N LEU A 169 4.94 4.09 0.45
CA LEU A 169 3.83 3.23 0.87
C LEU A 169 4.06 1.77 0.46
N ALA A 170 3.65 0.83 1.29
CA ALA A 170 3.71 -0.60 0.98
C ALA A 170 2.95 -0.96 -0.31
N ALA A 171 1.85 -0.26 -0.61
CA ALA A 171 1.12 -0.41 -1.86
C ALA A 171 1.94 0.01 -3.09
N GLN A 172 2.78 1.04 -2.97
CA GLN A 172 3.69 1.46 -4.04
C GLN A 172 4.81 0.43 -4.25
N ALA A 173 5.36 -0.11 -3.15
CA ALA A 173 6.36 -1.18 -3.22
C ALA A 173 5.80 -2.43 -3.92
N LEU A 174 4.55 -2.82 -3.62
CA LEU A 174 3.90 -3.93 -4.31
C LEU A 174 3.81 -3.68 -5.82
N LYS A 175 3.39 -2.49 -6.23
CA LYS A 175 3.32 -2.14 -7.64
C LYS A 175 4.69 -2.22 -8.32
N ILE A 176 5.76 -1.78 -7.66
CA ILE A 176 7.14 -1.91 -8.18
C ILE A 176 7.52 -3.39 -8.35
N MET A 177 7.14 -4.27 -7.40
CA MET A 177 7.37 -5.72 -7.51
C MET A 177 6.64 -6.32 -8.70
N GLU A 178 5.36 -5.97 -8.90
CA GLU A 178 4.54 -6.43 -10.03
C GLU A 178 5.11 -5.97 -11.36
N ASP A 179 5.36 -4.67 -11.52
CA ASP A 179 5.87 -4.06 -12.75
C ASP A 179 7.27 -4.61 -13.13
N SER A 180 8.06 -5.03 -12.13
CA SER A 180 9.40 -5.58 -12.30
C SER A 180 9.46 -7.12 -12.31
N THR A 181 8.33 -7.79 -12.04
CA THR A 181 8.23 -9.26 -11.95
C THR A 181 9.20 -9.84 -10.91
N ILE A 182 9.29 -9.19 -9.74
CA ILE A 182 10.13 -9.61 -8.60
C ILE A 182 9.29 -9.76 -7.33
N THR A 183 9.73 -10.60 -6.40
CA THR A 183 9.01 -10.91 -5.17
C THR A 183 9.64 -10.30 -3.91
N ALA A 184 10.81 -9.72 -4.03
CA ALA A 184 11.51 -9.05 -2.94
C ALA A 184 12.16 -7.76 -3.42
N LEU A 185 12.23 -6.77 -2.54
CA LEU A 185 12.89 -5.48 -2.77
C LEU A 185 13.88 -5.21 -1.64
N ILE A 186 15.03 -4.66 -2.02
CA ILE A 186 16.02 -4.13 -1.09
C ILE A 186 15.60 -2.72 -0.71
N VAL A 187 15.61 -2.43 0.58
CA VAL A 187 15.40 -1.08 1.11
C VAL A 187 16.75 -0.49 1.46
N GLU A 188 17.08 0.65 0.87
CA GLU A 188 18.35 1.33 1.12
C GLU A 188 18.16 2.71 1.75
N ASP A 189 19.20 3.19 2.41
CA ASP A 189 19.30 4.56 2.91
C ASP A 189 19.91 5.52 1.86
N GLU A 190 20.10 6.78 2.24
CA GLU A 190 20.69 7.82 1.38
C GLU A 190 22.16 7.57 1.03
N ASN A 191 22.84 6.69 1.77
CA ASN A 191 24.23 6.29 1.55
C ASN A 191 24.36 4.98 0.77
N HIS A 192 23.25 4.47 0.19
CA HIS A 192 23.18 3.19 -0.50
C HIS A 192 23.51 1.98 0.39
N HIS A 193 23.26 2.05 1.70
CA HIS A 193 23.35 0.89 2.56
C HIS A 193 22.04 0.11 2.57
N PRO A 194 22.06 -1.23 2.47
CA PRO A 194 20.85 -2.05 2.58
C PRO A 194 20.39 -2.10 4.04
N ILE A 195 19.39 -1.30 4.38
CA ILE A 195 18.80 -1.18 5.72
C ILE A 195 17.64 -2.13 5.95
N GLY A 196 17.07 -2.71 4.89
CA GLY A 196 15.95 -3.62 4.99
C GLY A 196 15.73 -4.46 3.75
N VAL A 197 14.90 -5.49 3.91
CA VAL A 197 14.35 -6.30 2.83
C VAL A 197 12.85 -6.42 3.01
N LEU A 198 12.09 -6.22 1.94
CA LEU A 198 10.65 -6.39 1.91
C LEU A 198 10.29 -7.51 0.94
N HIS A 199 9.56 -8.52 1.42
CA HIS A 199 9.03 -9.57 0.58
C HIS A 199 7.53 -9.34 0.28
N MET A 200 7.06 -9.75 -0.87
CA MET A 200 5.65 -9.62 -1.27
C MET A 200 4.69 -10.22 -0.23
N HIS A 201 5.05 -11.34 0.40
CA HIS A 201 4.24 -11.97 1.44
C HIS A 201 4.05 -11.08 2.68
N ASP A 202 5.00 -10.19 2.99
CA ASP A 202 4.86 -9.27 4.12
C ASP A 202 3.77 -8.24 3.85
N ILE A 203 3.71 -7.73 2.61
CA ILE A 203 2.66 -6.82 2.15
C ILE A 203 1.27 -7.49 2.20
N LEU A 204 1.20 -8.75 1.74
CA LEU A 204 -0.04 -9.53 1.79
C LEU A 204 -0.49 -9.80 3.24
N ARG A 205 0.43 -10.19 4.13
CA ARG A 205 0.13 -10.41 5.56
C ARG A 205 -0.32 -9.13 6.26
N ALA A 206 0.22 -7.99 5.86
CA ALA A 206 -0.17 -6.68 6.39
C ALA A 206 -1.57 -6.24 5.92
N GLY A 207 -2.19 -6.94 4.96
CA GLY A 207 -3.54 -6.65 4.48
C GLY A 207 -3.63 -5.34 3.69
N VAL A 208 -2.62 -5.05 2.88
CA VAL A 208 -2.57 -3.89 1.97
C VAL A 208 -3.40 -4.14 0.71
N VAL A 209 -3.63 -5.39 0.37
CA VAL A 209 -4.44 -5.90 -0.76
C VAL A 209 -5.42 -6.95 -0.28
#